data_e1ddaf32f247858ccd1a7025efa1480c
#
_entry.id   e1ddaf32f247858ccd1a7025efa1480c
#
_cell.length_a   1.000
_cell.length_b   1.000
_cell.length_c   1.000
_cell.angle_alpha   90.00
_cell.angle_beta   90.00
_cell.angle_gamma   90.00
#
_symmetry.space_group_name_H-M   'P 1'
#
loop_
_entity.id
_entity.type
_entity.pdbx_description
1 polymer ?
#
loop_
_entity_poly.entity_id
_entity_poly.type
_entity_poly.pdbx_seq_one_letter_code
_entity_poly.pdbx_strand_id
1 'polypeptide(L)'
;MKTAEQLYSRVYELRSLHADYAADKENIRAIMNGGADGLKALLGKDMRDMDYRQLPAPNLLMSALERFAQKLGRAPDLKVDIYNDKDSERATKRAEKLERIIHAFDEIQKLDKQLPQVGRWLPGYGFAVWILKEKKDANGIPYPVAEIRDPYLCYPGYFGVDQQPKELAVVQRVPHVTLAEMYPKFKNVILDEVSSEYNTMAYLSSYDKGWANADGTGKVVAEYYDEEGTYVFLPENKVILDFIPNPLKSGPRFVIAKRYSFDQMQSQFHHVIGLMANMAKINVLSVIAMEDAVFTETNIIGEIESGQYRKGRFAVNYLTPGSQVSKPTNNLPYQLFQQIDRLERHLRLGSAYPVSDDGQSPNAFVTGRGLEELGQSASLHVREYQTILKDALEEIDAKRLEWDEVMYSGKRKPIAGFRNGTAFKETYDPSIDIAEMYKTRRVYGVMAGFDEPQKIITGLQLKQQGVIDMQTLQENLDGLDNISQIQNRVNSERAENVLFESLMAQASQGNPKATMAAIEIRKNPQNITSILDKFFTPEEPQLSPEEEALAGLGGPAIPQGEPDIASVLAGLGGGLPPEQLAAGPGLPIGGPLG
;
A
#
# COMPACT_ATOMS: atom_id res chain seq x y z
N MET A 1 -27.35 13.74 -24.01
CA MET A 1 -26.17 14.64 -23.81
C MET A 1 -26.60 15.84 -23.02
N LYS A 2 -25.89 16.16 -21.95
CA LYS A 2 -26.12 17.32 -21.09
C LYS A 2 -25.55 18.59 -21.74
N THR A 3 -26.19 19.76 -21.50
CA THR A 3 -25.63 21.03 -21.94
C THR A 3 -24.53 21.53 -20.99
N ALA A 4 -23.66 22.42 -21.46
CA ALA A 4 -22.59 22.97 -20.62
C ALA A 4 -23.14 23.71 -19.38
N GLU A 5 -24.32 24.35 -19.50
CA GLU A 5 -24.96 25.02 -18.35
C GLU A 5 -25.49 24.02 -17.32
N GLN A 6 -26.07 22.91 -17.76
CA GLN A 6 -26.52 21.82 -16.88
C GLN A 6 -25.33 21.19 -16.14
N LEU A 7 -24.22 20.96 -16.84
CA LEU A 7 -22.99 20.44 -16.25
C LEU A 7 -22.40 21.43 -15.23
N TYR A 8 -22.37 22.70 -15.57
CA TYR A 8 -21.91 23.75 -14.68
C TYR A 8 -22.72 23.78 -13.38
N SER A 9 -24.06 23.83 -13.52
CA SER A 9 -24.96 23.84 -12.35
C SER A 9 -24.75 22.59 -11.49
N ARG A 10 -24.64 21.42 -12.13
CA ARG A 10 -24.48 20.16 -11.39
C ARG A 10 -23.15 20.05 -10.66
N VAL A 11 -22.05 20.44 -11.29
CA VAL A 11 -20.73 20.46 -10.64
C VAL A 11 -20.70 21.48 -9.48
N TYR A 12 -21.37 22.60 -9.64
CA TYR A 12 -21.51 23.59 -8.56
C TYR A 12 -22.31 23.01 -7.37
N GLU A 13 -23.42 22.33 -7.63
CA GLU A 13 -24.22 21.65 -6.60
C GLU A 13 -23.39 20.60 -5.85
N LEU A 14 -22.69 19.71 -6.58
CA LEU A 14 -21.84 18.69 -5.98
C LEU A 14 -20.77 19.30 -5.08
N ARG A 15 -20.18 20.40 -5.52
CA ARG A 15 -19.19 21.11 -4.73
C ARG A 15 -19.79 21.75 -3.48
N SER A 16 -20.98 22.31 -3.60
CA SER A 16 -21.71 22.89 -2.48
C SER A 16 -22.06 21.86 -1.41
N LEU A 17 -22.42 20.62 -1.83
CA LEU A 17 -22.64 19.50 -0.93
C LEU A 17 -21.41 19.15 -0.09
N HIS A 18 -20.21 19.40 -0.60
CA HIS A 18 -18.95 19.14 0.10
C HIS A 18 -18.40 20.36 0.87
N ALA A 19 -19.14 21.46 0.96
CA ALA A 19 -18.67 22.69 1.61
C ALA A 19 -18.33 22.49 3.09
N ASP A 20 -19.11 21.69 3.81
CA ASP A 20 -18.90 21.40 5.23
C ASP A 20 -17.60 20.62 5.50
N TYR A 21 -17.12 19.86 4.52
CA TYR A 21 -15.87 19.11 4.60
C TYR A 21 -14.66 19.85 4.02
N ALA A 22 -14.86 21.04 3.46
CA ALA A 22 -13.80 21.80 2.80
C ALA A 22 -12.66 22.15 3.78
N ALA A 23 -13.00 22.55 5.00
CA ALA A 23 -12.02 22.88 6.03
C ALA A 23 -11.17 21.65 6.44
N ASP A 24 -11.79 20.49 6.56
CA ASP A 24 -11.08 19.24 6.90
C ASP A 24 -10.14 18.82 5.77
N LYS A 25 -10.60 18.85 4.53
CA LYS A 25 -9.77 18.57 3.35
C LYS A 25 -8.54 19.46 3.30
N GLU A 26 -8.71 20.74 3.59
CA GLU A 26 -7.64 21.74 3.62
C GLU A 26 -6.61 21.44 4.73
N ASN A 27 -7.10 21.19 5.95
CA ASN A 27 -6.24 20.87 7.08
C ASN A 27 -5.42 19.59 6.82
N ILE A 28 -6.06 18.55 6.28
CA ILE A 28 -5.37 17.31 5.91
C ILE A 28 -4.30 17.56 4.86
N ARG A 29 -4.61 18.37 3.85
CA ARG A 29 -3.64 18.75 2.83
C ARG A 29 -2.46 19.52 3.41
N ALA A 30 -2.73 20.48 4.30
CA ALA A 30 -1.70 21.21 5.01
C ALA A 30 -0.79 20.27 5.83
N ILE A 31 -1.37 19.27 6.48
CA ILE A 31 -0.65 18.23 7.23
C ILE A 31 0.22 17.40 6.28
N MET A 32 -0.31 16.95 5.13
CA MET A 32 0.43 16.16 4.15
C MET A 32 1.58 16.92 3.51
N ASN A 33 1.38 18.19 3.20
CA ASN A 33 2.42 19.04 2.61
C ASN A 33 3.52 19.36 3.62
N GLY A 34 3.19 19.40 4.91
CA GLY A 34 4.13 19.68 5.99
C GLY A 34 4.74 21.08 5.95
N GLY A 35 5.83 21.26 6.72
CA GLY A 35 6.58 22.50 6.75
C GLY A 35 5.88 23.66 7.44
N ALA A 36 6.49 24.84 7.38
CA ALA A 36 5.99 26.05 8.03
C ALA A 36 4.63 26.50 7.46
N ASP A 37 4.43 26.38 6.16
CA ASP A 37 3.19 26.79 5.51
C ASP A 37 2.02 25.87 5.85
N GLY A 38 2.27 24.56 5.97
CA GLY A 38 1.28 23.60 6.46
C GLY A 38 0.86 23.89 7.91
N LEU A 39 1.79 24.26 8.76
CA LEU A 39 1.49 24.66 10.14
C LEU A 39 0.73 25.99 10.22
N LYS A 40 1.05 26.96 9.38
CA LYS A 40 0.32 28.23 9.29
C LYS A 40 -1.16 28.03 8.99
N ALA A 41 -1.51 27.03 8.19
CA ALA A 41 -2.91 26.69 7.89
C ALA A 41 -3.68 26.22 9.13
N LEU A 42 -3.01 25.53 10.06
CA LEU A 42 -3.58 25.03 11.31
C LEU A 42 -3.66 26.10 12.41
N LEU A 43 -2.82 27.14 12.34
CA LEU A 43 -2.76 28.20 13.34
C LEU A 43 -3.85 29.25 13.08
N GLY A 44 -4.38 29.85 14.15
CA GLY A 44 -5.37 30.92 14.06
C GLY A 44 -4.82 32.17 13.35
N LYS A 45 -5.70 33.09 12.93
CA LYS A 45 -5.35 34.32 12.19
C LYS A 45 -4.27 35.14 12.90
N ASP A 46 -4.36 35.26 14.20
CA ASP A 46 -3.46 36.08 15.03
C ASP A 46 -2.01 35.60 15.03
N MET A 47 -1.79 34.34 14.62
CA MET A 47 -0.47 33.72 14.57
C MET A 47 0.05 33.52 13.14
N ARG A 48 -0.74 33.78 12.11
CA ARG A 48 -0.34 33.58 10.70
C ARG A 48 0.70 34.57 10.21
N ASP A 49 0.74 35.75 10.79
CA ASP A 49 1.64 36.84 10.38
C ASP A 49 3.04 36.78 11.02
N MET A 50 3.25 35.84 11.94
CA MET A 50 4.55 35.59 12.53
C MET A 50 5.49 34.82 11.58
N ASP A 51 6.78 35.07 11.65
CA ASP A 51 7.78 34.35 10.86
C ASP A 51 8.10 32.99 11.51
N TYR A 52 7.41 31.93 11.07
CA TYR A 52 7.55 30.58 11.63
C TYR A 52 8.53 29.69 10.90
N ARG A 53 9.52 30.23 10.18
CA ARG A 53 10.45 29.44 9.35
C ARG A 53 11.22 28.38 10.12
N GLN A 54 11.26 28.43 11.42
CA GLN A 54 12.09 27.57 12.27
C GLN A 54 11.30 26.83 13.37
N LEU A 55 9.98 26.70 13.24
CA LEU A 55 9.20 26.06 14.30
C LEU A 55 9.33 24.54 14.28
N PRO A 56 9.86 23.94 15.35
CA PRO A 56 9.90 22.49 15.50
C PRO A 56 8.56 21.99 16.02
N ALA A 57 7.60 21.77 15.15
CA ALA A 57 6.40 21.02 15.52
C ALA A 57 6.47 19.65 14.86
N PRO A 58 6.52 18.54 15.62
CA PRO A 58 6.50 17.21 15.06
C PRO A 58 5.16 16.99 14.35
N ASN A 59 5.22 16.58 13.09
CA ASN A 59 4.02 16.27 12.30
C ASN A 59 3.57 14.83 12.56
N LEU A 60 3.04 14.58 13.74
CA LEU A 60 2.59 13.24 14.17
C LEU A 60 1.47 12.67 13.31
N LEU A 61 0.61 13.53 12.75
CA LEU A 61 -0.45 13.07 11.86
C LEU A 61 0.12 12.60 10.51
N MET A 62 1.18 13.23 10.00
CA MET A 62 1.85 12.73 8.81
C MET A 62 2.54 11.39 9.08
N SER A 63 3.15 11.22 10.24
CA SER A 63 3.74 9.93 10.64
C SER A 63 2.67 8.83 10.72
N ALA A 64 1.48 9.14 11.23
CA ALA A 64 0.35 8.22 11.23
C ALA A 64 -0.11 7.86 9.81
N LEU A 65 -0.19 8.84 8.91
CA LEU A 65 -0.53 8.60 7.49
C LEU A 65 0.50 7.73 6.79
N GLU A 66 1.79 7.96 7.02
CA GLU A 66 2.86 7.12 6.45
C GLU A 66 2.75 5.67 6.95
N ARG A 67 2.38 5.47 8.20
CA ARG A 67 2.14 4.15 8.72
C ARG A 67 0.96 3.45 8.05
N PHE A 68 -0.16 4.15 7.86
CA PHE A 68 -1.26 3.61 7.06
C PHE A 68 -0.81 3.28 5.63
N ALA A 69 -0.01 4.15 5.02
CA ALA A 69 0.55 3.92 3.70
C ALA A 69 1.39 2.63 3.62
N GLN A 70 2.22 2.37 4.62
CA GLN A 70 3.02 1.15 4.71
C GLN A 70 2.15 -0.11 4.86
N LYS A 71 1.13 -0.06 5.74
CA LYS A 71 0.26 -1.21 6.01
C LYS A 71 -0.77 -1.49 4.92
N LEU A 72 -1.20 -0.47 4.18
CA LEU A 72 -2.16 -0.57 3.08
C LEU A 72 -1.49 -0.59 1.69
N GLY A 73 -0.21 -0.27 1.63
CA GLY A 73 0.53 -0.08 0.38
C GLY A 73 0.82 -1.37 -0.39
N ARG A 74 0.53 -2.53 0.18
CA ARG A 74 0.66 -3.83 -0.50
C ARG A 74 -0.67 -4.24 -1.12
N ALA A 75 -0.62 -4.72 -2.36
CA ALA A 75 -1.80 -5.27 -3.01
C ALA A 75 -2.27 -6.54 -2.29
N PRO A 76 -3.59 -6.69 -2.04
CA PRO A 76 -4.13 -7.94 -1.53
C PRO A 76 -4.03 -9.05 -2.57
N ASP A 77 -3.84 -10.29 -2.12
CA ASP A 77 -3.79 -11.46 -2.98
C ASP A 77 -5.08 -11.63 -3.75
N LEU A 78 -4.95 -11.90 -5.04
CA LEU A 78 -6.08 -12.12 -5.93
C LEU A 78 -6.44 -13.61 -5.96
N LYS A 79 -7.73 -13.90 -5.83
CA LYS A 79 -8.31 -15.23 -6.03
C LYS A 79 -9.54 -15.12 -6.94
N VAL A 80 -9.63 -16.03 -7.88
CA VAL A 80 -10.80 -16.13 -8.76
C VAL A 80 -11.43 -17.50 -8.53
N ASP A 81 -12.63 -17.48 -7.95
CA ASP A 81 -13.43 -18.69 -7.74
C ASP A 81 -14.45 -18.83 -8.86
N ILE A 82 -14.43 -19.93 -9.59
CA ILE A 82 -15.40 -20.22 -10.63
C ILE A 82 -16.47 -21.13 -10.05
N TYR A 83 -17.67 -20.56 -9.87
CA TYR A 83 -18.84 -21.30 -9.41
C TYR A 83 -19.54 -21.97 -10.60
N ASN A 84 -20.02 -23.21 -10.42
CA ASN A 84 -20.91 -23.94 -11.34
C ASN A 84 -20.31 -24.58 -12.59
N ASP A 85 -19.01 -24.82 -12.67
CA ASP A 85 -18.49 -25.65 -13.75
C ASP A 85 -18.47 -27.13 -13.31
N LYS A 86 -19.14 -28.00 -14.07
CA LYS A 86 -19.16 -29.46 -13.80
C LYS A 86 -17.80 -30.10 -14.03
N ASP A 87 -16.92 -29.44 -14.75
CA ASP A 87 -15.56 -29.87 -15.03
C ASP A 87 -14.56 -29.04 -14.23
N SER A 88 -14.19 -29.55 -13.07
CA SER A 88 -13.32 -28.84 -12.12
C SER A 88 -11.95 -28.44 -12.69
N GLU A 89 -11.37 -29.27 -13.57
CA GLU A 89 -10.03 -28.99 -14.14
C GLU A 89 -10.09 -27.83 -15.14
N ARG A 90 -11.13 -27.78 -15.97
CA ARG A 90 -11.33 -26.68 -16.92
C ARG A 90 -11.66 -25.38 -16.21
N ALA A 91 -12.45 -25.46 -15.15
CA ALA A 91 -12.78 -24.34 -14.29
C ALA A 91 -11.53 -23.75 -13.63
N THR A 92 -10.65 -24.62 -13.09
CA THR A 92 -9.39 -24.20 -12.47
C THR A 92 -8.45 -23.50 -13.47
N LYS A 93 -8.26 -24.08 -14.66
CA LYS A 93 -7.42 -23.47 -15.71
C LYS A 93 -7.94 -22.10 -16.15
N ARG A 94 -9.26 -21.93 -16.20
CA ARG A 94 -9.89 -20.65 -16.53
C ARG A 94 -9.71 -19.62 -15.41
N ALA A 95 -9.90 -20.01 -14.15
CA ALA A 95 -9.63 -19.15 -13.00
C ALA A 95 -8.18 -18.67 -12.99
N GLU A 96 -7.23 -19.57 -13.17
CA GLU A 96 -5.81 -19.21 -13.25
C GLU A 96 -5.52 -18.21 -14.39
N LYS A 97 -6.18 -18.37 -15.54
CA LYS A 97 -6.02 -17.45 -16.67
C LYS A 97 -6.58 -16.07 -16.37
N LEU A 98 -7.75 -15.99 -15.72
CA LEU A 98 -8.34 -14.72 -15.27
C LEU A 98 -7.45 -14.02 -14.24
N GLU A 99 -6.89 -14.76 -13.29
CA GLU A 99 -5.92 -14.21 -12.33
C GLU A 99 -4.71 -13.59 -13.05
N ARG A 100 -4.16 -14.27 -14.07
CA ARG A 100 -3.03 -13.73 -14.87
C ARG A 100 -3.43 -12.48 -15.64
N ILE A 101 -4.64 -12.40 -16.19
CA ILE A 101 -5.15 -11.21 -16.88
C ILE A 101 -5.19 -10.03 -15.91
N ILE A 102 -5.75 -10.22 -14.71
CA ILE A 102 -5.86 -9.14 -13.72
C ILE A 102 -4.48 -8.74 -13.18
N HIS A 103 -3.58 -9.69 -12.94
CA HIS A 103 -2.19 -9.37 -12.56
C HIS A 103 -1.49 -8.55 -13.64
N ALA A 104 -1.69 -8.87 -14.92
CA ALA A 104 -1.14 -8.05 -16.00
C ALA A 104 -1.74 -6.63 -16.01
N PHE A 105 -3.04 -6.48 -15.73
CA PHE A 105 -3.67 -5.16 -15.58
C PHE A 105 -3.08 -4.38 -14.39
N ASP A 106 -2.85 -5.04 -13.26
CA ASP A 106 -2.25 -4.43 -12.07
C ASP A 106 -0.83 -3.92 -12.35
N GLU A 107 -0.02 -4.68 -13.12
CA GLU A 107 1.32 -4.24 -13.53
C GLU A 107 1.28 -3.06 -14.51
N ILE A 108 0.41 -3.10 -15.53
CA ILE A 108 0.25 -2.01 -16.50
C ILE A 108 -0.21 -0.73 -15.79
N GLN A 109 -1.10 -0.87 -14.80
CA GLN A 109 -1.59 0.20 -13.94
C GLN A 109 -0.53 0.69 -12.96
N LYS A 110 0.46 -0.15 -12.61
CA LYS A 110 1.44 0.07 -11.53
C LYS A 110 0.75 0.20 -10.17
N LEU A 111 -0.11 -0.75 -9.84
CA LEU A 111 -0.94 -0.74 -8.65
C LEU A 111 -0.10 -0.55 -7.36
N ASP A 112 1.04 -1.24 -7.24
CA ASP A 112 1.93 -1.14 -6.09
C ASP A 112 2.45 0.28 -5.83
N LYS A 113 2.56 1.11 -6.88
CA LYS A 113 2.93 2.53 -6.73
C LYS A 113 1.75 3.41 -6.33
N GLN A 114 0.53 3.00 -6.66
CA GLN A 114 -0.68 3.74 -6.32
C GLN A 114 -1.13 3.49 -4.88
N LEU A 115 -1.03 2.25 -4.40
CA LEU A 115 -1.55 1.85 -3.09
C LEU A 115 -0.96 2.61 -1.89
N PRO A 116 0.36 2.92 -1.82
CA PRO A 116 0.87 3.74 -0.73
C PRO A 116 0.25 5.13 -0.68
N GLN A 117 -0.02 5.73 -1.85
CA GLN A 117 -0.70 7.03 -1.90
C GLN A 117 -2.17 6.93 -1.48
N VAL A 118 -2.85 5.87 -1.91
CA VAL A 118 -4.22 5.57 -1.45
C VAL A 118 -4.25 5.31 0.05
N GLY A 119 -3.24 4.62 0.58
CA GLY A 119 -3.06 4.39 2.01
C GLY A 119 -2.89 5.67 2.84
N ARG A 120 -2.43 6.78 2.24
CA ARG A 120 -2.46 8.11 2.86
C ARG A 120 -3.81 8.81 2.70
N TRP A 121 -4.38 8.75 1.50
CA TRP A 121 -5.60 9.48 1.17
C TRP A 121 -6.85 8.92 1.84
N LEU A 122 -6.98 7.60 1.89
CA LEU A 122 -8.17 6.96 2.45
C LEU A 122 -8.39 7.31 3.93
N PRO A 123 -7.41 7.16 4.84
CA PRO A 123 -7.56 7.64 6.21
C PRO A 123 -7.54 9.18 6.33
N GLY A 124 -6.78 9.86 5.46
CA GLY A 124 -6.65 11.31 5.47
C GLY A 124 -7.94 12.02 5.10
N TYR A 125 -8.52 11.71 3.95
CA TYR A 125 -9.73 12.36 3.43
C TYR A 125 -11.03 11.58 3.71
N GLY A 126 -10.93 10.35 4.21
CA GLY A 126 -12.08 9.45 4.39
C GLY A 126 -12.50 8.70 3.12
N PHE A 127 -11.88 8.99 1.98
CA PHE A 127 -12.13 8.31 0.72
C PHE A 127 -10.95 8.38 -0.24
N ALA A 128 -10.94 7.50 -1.23
CA ALA A 128 -10.00 7.53 -2.35
C ALA A 128 -10.75 7.21 -3.65
N VAL A 129 -10.29 7.74 -4.76
CA VAL A 129 -10.98 7.69 -6.05
C VAL A 129 -10.09 7.08 -7.12
N TRP A 130 -10.62 6.13 -7.87
CA TRP A 130 -10.06 5.62 -9.10
C TRP A 130 -10.98 5.96 -10.28
N ILE A 131 -10.36 6.32 -11.39
CA ILE A 131 -11.04 6.58 -12.65
C ILE A 131 -10.54 5.58 -13.68
N LEU A 132 -11.46 4.87 -14.33
CA LEU A 132 -11.13 3.91 -15.37
C LEU A 132 -10.84 4.64 -16.68
N LYS A 133 -9.73 4.28 -17.30
CA LYS A 133 -9.25 4.82 -18.56
C LYS A 133 -8.64 3.72 -19.42
N GLU A 134 -8.48 4.02 -20.70
CA GLU A 134 -7.68 3.21 -21.60
C GLU A 134 -6.23 3.67 -21.58
N LYS A 135 -5.31 2.73 -21.47
CA LYS A 135 -3.88 2.96 -21.60
C LYS A 135 -3.30 2.02 -22.65
N LYS A 136 -2.51 2.55 -23.55
CA LYS A 136 -1.81 1.74 -24.54
C LYS A 136 -0.45 1.31 -24.01
N ASP A 137 -0.10 0.05 -24.25
CA ASP A 137 1.23 -0.47 -23.95
C ASP A 137 2.28 0.06 -24.97
N ALA A 138 3.52 -0.39 -24.83
CA ALA A 138 4.61 -0.03 -25.76
C ALA A 138 4.35 -0.46 -27.21
N ASN A 139 3.48 -1.44 -27.45
CA ASN A 139 3.10 -1.94 -28.77
C ASN A 139 1.82 -1.27 -29.31
N GLY A 140 1.28 -0.29 -28.58
CA GLY A 140 0.05 0.40 -28.94
C GLY A 140 -1.23 -0.37 -28.65
N ILE A 141 -1.16 -1.49 -27.90
CA ILE A 141 -2.31 -2.30 -27.52
C ILE A 141 -3.00 -1.66 -26.32
N PRO A 142 -4.32 -1.42 -26.41
CA PRO A 142 -5.06 -0.77 -25.34
C PRO A 142 -5.46 -1.76 -24.23
N TYR A 143 -5.28 -1.32 -23.00
CA TYR A 143 -5.70 -2.04 -21.79
C TYR A 143 -6.50 -1.13 -20.85
N PRO A 144 -7.50 -1.65 -20.15
CA PRO A 144 -8.21 -0.90 -19.13
C PRO A 144 -7.32 -0.73 -17.89
N VAL A 145 -7.18 0.50 -17.42
CA VAL A 145 -6.45 0.84 -16.21
C VAL A 145 -7.30 1.73 -15.31
N ALA A 146 -7.09 1.63 -14.02
CA ALA A 146 -7.71 2.50 -13.04
C ALA A 146 -6.65 3.46 -12.47
N GLU A 147 -6.78 4.76 -12.74
CA GLU A 147 -5.88 5.79 -12.24
C GLU A 147 -6.44 6.43 -10.99
N ILE A 148 -5.61 6.62 -9.98
CA ILE A 148 -5.99 7.36 -8.77
C ILE A 148 -6.16 8.85 -9.05
N ARG A 149 -7.11 9.47 -8.35
CA ARG A 149 -7.31 10.92 -8.35
C ARG A 149 -7.18 11.46 -6.93
N ASP A 150 -6.60 12.64 -6.81
CA ASP A 150 -6.50 13.33 -5.52
C ASP A 150 -7.91 13.62 -4.99
N PRO A 151 -8.31 13.05 -3.84
CA PRO A 151 -9.63 13.27 -3.26
C PRO A 151 -9.92 14.73 -2.96
N TYR A 152 -8.89 15.54 -2.78
CA TYR A 152 -9.03 16.99 -2.59
C TYR A 152 -9.77 17.66 -3.75
N LEU A 153 -9.55 17.18 -4.99
CA LEU A 153 -10.14 17.70 -6.23
C LEU A 153 -11.46 17.03 -6.59
N CYS A 154 -11.87 15.98 -5.85
CA CYS A 154 -12.99 15.12 -6.16
C CYS A 154 -14.23 15.49 -5.34
N TYR A 155 -15.38 15.55 -6.02
CA TYR A 155 -16.68 15.86 -5.45
C TYR A 155 -17.69 14.78 -5.88
N PRO A 156 -17.76 13.64 -5.17
CA PRO A 156 -18.72 12.59 -5.46
C PRO A 156 -20.15 13.04 -5.13
N GLY A 157 -21.13 12.49 -5.87
CA GLY A 157 -22.54 12.68 -5.57
C GLY A 157 -22.96 11.96 -4.30
N TYR A 158 -24.23 12.05 -3.97
CA TYR A 158 -24.81 11.36 -2.82
C TYR A 158 -24.67 9.83 -2.95
N PHE A 159 -24.38 9.14 -1.86
CA PHE A 159 -24.28 7.69 -1.79
C PHE A 159 -24.61 7.16 -0.38
N GLY A 160 -25.18 5.96 -0.32
CA GLY A 160 -25.36 5.23 0.94
C GLY A 160 -24.09 4.46 1.36
N VAL A 161 -24.15 3.79 2.49
CA VAL A 161 -23.02 3.01 3.04
C VAL A 161 -22.53 1.95 2.05
N ASP A 162 -23.46 1.19 1.47
CA ASP A 162 -23.17 0.06 0.58
C ASP A 162 -23.34 0.42 -0.91
N GLN A 163 -23.41 1.70 -1.25
CA GLN A 163 -23.66 2.14 -2.62
C GLN A 163 -22.50 2.99 -3.14
N GLN A 164 -22.14 2.77 -4.40
CA GLN A 164 -21.27 3.68 -5.11
C GLN A 164 -22.06 4.92 -5.56
N PRO A 165 -21.45 6.11 -5.54
CA PRO A 165 -22.10 7.29 -6.08
C PRO A 165 -22.33 7.11 -7.59
N LYS A 166 -23.44 7.65 -8.10
CA LYS A 166 -23.78 7.59 -9.52
C LYS A 166 -23.06 8.63 -10.36
N GLU A 167 -22.47 9.62 -9.72
CA GLU A 167 -21.81 10.75 -10.37
C GLU A 167 -20.61 11.23 -9.55
N LEU A 168 -19.64 11.79 -10.27
CA LEU A 168 -18.43 12.35 -9.70
C LEU A 168 -18.02 13.59 -10.51
N ALA A 169 -17.71 14.69 -9.83
CA ALA A 169 -17.03 15.81 -10.44
C ALA A 169 -15.59 15.88 -9.96
N VAL A 170 -14.66 16.10 -10.89
CA VAL A 170 -13.25 16.37 -10.61
C VAL A 170 -12.94 17.76 -11.15
N VAL A 171 -12.51 18.67 -10.27
CA VAL A 171 -12.22 20.05 -10.64
C VAL A 171 -10.74 20.32 -10.42
N GLN A 172 -10.03 20.66 -11.47
CA GLN A 172 -8.60 20.90 -11.41
C GLN A 172 -8.22 22.13 -12.24
N ARG A 173 -7.10 22.75 -11.89
CA ARG A 173 -6.53 23.82 -12.72
C ARG A 173 -5.41 23.26 -13.58
N VAL A 174 -5.48 23.53 -14.88
CA VAL A 174 -4.51 23.04 -15.87
C VAL A 174 -3.88 24.25 -16.55
N PRO A 175 -2.54 24.27 -16.74
CA PRO A 175 -1.87 25.34 -17.48
C PRO A 175 -2.44 25.52 -18.90
N HIS A 176 -2.60 26.76 -19.34
CA HIS A 176 -3.19 27.06 -20.66
C HIS A 176 -2.49 26.34 -21.82
N VAL A 177 -1.15 26.28 -21.80
CA VAL A 177 -0.35 25.65 -22.86
C VAL A 177 -0.66 24.16 -22.93
N THR A 178 -0.60 23.48 -21.81
CA THR A 178 -0.88 22.03 -21.72
C THR A 178 -2.31 21.71 -22.18
N LEU A 179 -3.27 22.52 -21.75
CA LEU A 179 -4.67 22.35 -22.12
C LEU A 179 -4.90 22.57 -23.62
N ALA A 180 -4.24 23.60 -24.20
CA ALA A 180 -4.32 23.89 -25.64
C ALA A 180 -3.68 22.79 -26.50
N GLU A 181 -2.64 22.11 -25.99
CA GLU A 181 -2.06 20.95 -26.64
C GLU A 181 -2.98 19.73 -26.59
N MET A 182 -3.65 19.51 -25.44
CA MET A 182 -4.62 18.42 -25.29
C MET A 182 -5.87 18.61 -26.16
N TYR A 183 -6.34 19.86 -26.31
CA TYR A 183 -7.56 20.20 -27.06
C TYR A 183 -7.31 21.26 -28.13
N PRO A 184 -6.62 20.94 -29.25
CA PRO A 184 -6.23 21.91 -30.28
C PRO A 184 -7.41 22.62 -30.94
N LYS A 185 -8.57 21.98 -31.01
CA LYS A 185 -9.81 22.56 -31.59
C LYS A 185 -10.33 23.75 -30.79
N PHE A 186 -10.04 23.82 -29.51
CA PHE A 186 -10.50 24.88 -28.60
C PHE A 186 -9.37 25.83 -28.18
N LYS A 187 -8.24 25.81 -28.89
CA LYS A 187 -7.06 26.59 -28.57
C LYS A 187 -7.36 28.07 -28.37
N ASN A 188 -8.21 28.68 -29.22
CA ASN A 188 -8.58 30.07 -29.09
C ASN A 188 -9.35 30.37 -27.81
N VAL A 189 -10.32 29.52 -27.45
CA VAL A 189 -11.10 29.68 -26.22
C VAL A 189 -10.23 29.45 -24.98
N ILE A 190 -9.25 28.55 -25.06
CA ILE A 190 -8.34 28.23 -23.96
C ILE A 190 -7.35 29.38 -23.73
N LEU A 191 -6.84 29.98 -24.80
CA LEU A 191 -5.84 31.06 -24.75
C LEU A 191 -6.45 32.46 -24.62
N ASP A 192 -7.77 32.60 -24.85
CA ASP A 192 -8.43 33.88 -24.58
C ASP A 192 -8.25 34.24 -23.10
N GLU A 193 -7.74 35.44 -22.86
CA GLU A 193 -7.70 36.02 -21.53
C GLU A 193 -9.16 36.26 -21.11
N VAL A 194 -9.63 35.38 -20.23
CA VAL A 194 -10.91 35.62 -19.54
C VAL A 194 -10.71 36.89 -18.75
N SER A 195 -11.49 37.95 -19.09
CA SER A 195 -11.54 39.14 -18.30
C SER A 195 -11.73 38.76 -16.84
N SER A 196 -10.79 39.14 -16.01
CA SER A 196 -10.59 38.72 -14.61
C SER A 196 -11.79 39.03 -13.68
N GLU A 197 -12.85 39.61 -14.17
CA GLU A 197 -14.02 39.99 -13.42
C GLU A 197 -15.11 38.92 -13.29
N TYR A 198 -15.14 37.91 -14.18
CA TYR A 198 -16.07 36.80 -14.04
C TYR A 198 -15.42 35.64 -13.24
N ASN A 199 -15.28 35.89 -11.97
CA ASN A 199 -15.40 34.93 -10.88
C ASN A 199 -14.80 33.52 -11.07
N THR A 200 -13.51 33.46 -11.31
CA THR A 200 -12.68 32.39 -10.79
C THR A 200 -12.99 32.17 -9.29
N MET A 201 -13.45 33.22 -8.61
CA MET A 201 -13.78 33.22 -7.18
C MET A 201 -15.00 32.39 -6.79
N ALA A 202 -15.97 32.20 -7.67
CA ALA A 202 -17.15 31.40 -7.35
C ALA A 202 -16.87 29.88 -7.49
N TYR A 203 -15.88 29.52 -8.30
CA TYR A 203 -15.48 28.12 -8.52
C TYR A 203 -14.31 27.70 -7.67
N LEU A 204 -13.42 28.62 -7.36
CA LEU A 204 -12.27 28.40 -6.50
C LEU A 204 -12.60 28.98 -5.13
N SER A 205 -12.72 28.14 -4.12
CA SER A 205 -12.75 28.62 -2.74
C SER A 205 -11.44 29.37 -2.46
N SER A 206 -11.41 30.16 -1.39
CA SER A 206 -10.17 30.80 -0.93
C SER A 206 -9.01 29.79 -0.79
N TYR A 207 -9.31 28.53 -0.73
CA TYR A 207 -8.45 27.39 -0.56
C TYR A 207 -7.88 26.84 -1.86
N ASP A 208 -8.62 26.91 -2.95
CA ASP A 208 -8.13 26.50 -4.28
C ASP A 208 -7.06 27.48 -4.82
N LYS A 209 -6.95 28.67 -4.23
CA LYS A 209 -5.90 29.66 -4.58
C LYS A 209 -4.48 29.16 -4.36
N GLY A 210 -4.27 28.22 -3.43
CA GLY A 210 -2.96 27.62 -3.21
C GLY A 210 -2.53 26.61 -4.29
N TRP A 211 -3.47 26.17 -5.13
CA TRP A 211 -3.20 25.25 -6.25
C TRP A 211 -3.02 25.94 -7.60
N ALA A 212 -3.49 27.14 -7.69
CA ALA A 212 -3.05 27.99 -8.76
C ALA A 212 -1.54 28.18 -8.58
N ASN A 213 -0.74 27.86 -9.60
CA ASN A 213 0.56 28.47 -9.70
C ASN A 213 0.38 29.93 -9.32
N ALA A 214 1.24 30.47 -8.45
CA ALA A 214 1.11 31.81 -7.88
C ALA A 214 0.81 32.93 -8.91
N ASP A 215 1.01 32.64 -10.18
CA ASP A 215 0.90 33.53 -11.32
C ASP A 215 -0.45 33.50 -12.05
N GLY A 216 -1.43 32.71 -11.58
CA GLY A 216 -2.77 32.68 -12.20
C GLY A 216 -2.84 32.08 -13.62
N THR A 217 -1.79 31.42 -14.10
CA THR A 217 -1.59 31.01 -15.49
C THR A 217 -2.30 29.71 -15.93
N GLY A 218 -3.41 29.33 -15.34
CA GLY A 218 -4.13 28.11 -15.71
C GLY A 218 -5.64 28.31 -15.75
N LYS A 219 -6.35 27.51 -16.56
CA LYS A 219 -7.81 27.44 -16.57
C LYS A 219 -8.35 26.33 -15.71
N VAL A 220 -9.52 26.56 -15.11
CA VAL A 220 -10.26 25.54 -14.38
C VAL A 220 -10.90 24.60 -15.39
N VAL A 221 -10.60 23.32 -15.26
CA VAL A 221 -11.19 22.23 -16.04
C VAL A 221 -12.00 21.38 -15.10
N ALA A 222 -13.24 21.08 -15.47
CA ALA A 222 -14.08 20.14 -14.76
C ALA A 222 -14.29 18.89 -15.61
N GLU A 223 -14.04 17.75 -14.99
CA GLU A 223 -14.39 16.44 -15.52
C GLU A 223 -15.62 15.94 -14.74
N TYR A 224 -16.70 15.66 -15.45
CA TYR A 224 -17.93 15.14 -14.85
C TYR A 224 -18.19 13.73 -15.36
N TYR A 225 -18.34 12.79 -14.45
CA TYR A 225 -18.54 11.38 -14.70
C TYR A 225 -19.93 10.95 -14.26
N ASP A 226 -20.66 10.28 -15.13
CA ASP A 226 -21.95 9.65 -14.84
C ASP A 226 -22.12 8.31 -15.58
N GLU A 227 -23.32 7.75 -15.55
CA GLU A 227 -23.66 6.50 -16.25
C GLU A 227 -23.60 6.66 -17.79
N GLU A 228 -23.86 7.87 -18.32
CA GLU A 228 -23.83 8.13 -19.77
C GLU A 228 -22.38 8.23 -20.30
N GLY A 229 -21.49 8.83 -19.54
CA GLY A 229 -20.11 9.05 -19.98
C GLY A 229 -19.32 10.02 -19.14
N THR A 230 -18.27 10.54 -19.74
CA THR A 230 -17.40 11.55 -19.14
C THR A 230 -17.45 12.82 -19.97
N TYR A 231 -17.79 13.91 -19.33
CA TYR A 231 -17.78 15.25 -19.92
C TYR A 231 -16.55 16.00 -19.41
N VAL A 232 -15.74 16.51 -20.32
CA VAL A 232 -14.64 17.43 -19.99
C VAL A 232 -15.03 18.81 -20.47
N PHE A 233 -15.08 19.77 -19.58
CA PHE A 233 -15.56 21.10 -19.94
C PHE A 233 -14.86 22.22 -19.16
N LEU A 234 -14.94 23.42 -19.71
CA LEU A 234 -14.49 24.66 -19.08
C LEU A 234 -15.67 25.34 -18.40
N PRO A 235 -15.75 25.33 -17.06
CA PRO A 235 -16.87 25.93 -16.35
C PRO A 235 -16.99 27.43 -16.61
N GLU A 236 -15.86 28.14 -16.65
CA GLU A 236 -15.79 29.58 -16.84
C GLU A 236 -16.35 30.02 -18.22
N ASN A 237 -15.99 29.28 -19.26
CA ASN A 237 -16.39 29.56 -20.63
C ASN A 237 -17.70 28.86 -21.04
N LYS A 238 -18.23 27.95 -20.20
CA LYS A 238 -19.38 27.08 -20.49
C LYS A 238 -19.21 26.31 -21.81
N VAL A 239 -18.02 25.78 -22.06
CA VAL A 239 -17.68 25.06 -23.29
C VAL A 239 -17.32 23.62 -22.94
N ILE A 240 -17.98 22.66 -23.62
CA ILE A 240 -17.62 21.24 -23.55
C ILE A 240 -16.44 21.01 -24.49
N LEU A 241 -15.32 20.56 -23.94
CA LEU A 241 -14.11 20.23 -24.69
C LEU A 241 -14.19 18.83 -25.30
N ASP A 242 -14.74 17.88 -24.53
CA ASP A 242 -14.84 16.48 -24.97
C ASP A 242 -15.98 15.73 -24.27
N PHE A 243 -16.49 14.71 -24.94
CA PHE A 243 -17.44 13.76 -24.39
C PHE A 243 -17.03 12.34 -24.76
N ILE A 244 -16.79 11.53 -23.76
CA ILE A 244 -16.38 10.14 -23.92
C ILE A 244 -17.51 9.25 -23.39
N PRO A 245 -18.20 8.49 -24.26
CA PRO A 245 -19.31 7.62 -23.82
C PRO A 245 -18.80 6.53 -22.86
N ASN A 246 -19.66 6.12 -21.96
CA ASN A 246 -19.36 5.06 -21.02
C ASN A 246 -19.58 3.69 -21.67
N PRO A 247 -18.58 2.81 -21.77
CA PRO A 247 -18.76 1.46 -22.31
C PRO A 247 -19.34 0.48 -21.27
N LEU A 248 -19.28 0.80 -19.96
CA LEU A 248 -19.71 -0.07 -18.89
C LEU A 248 -21.22 -0.06 -18.73
N LYS A 249 -21.81 -1.24 -18.53
CA LYS A 249 -23.22 -1.43 -18.17
C LYS A 249 -23.41 -1.46 -16.64
N SER A 250 -22.36 -1.82 -15.91
CA SER A 250 -22.38 -1.96 -14.45
C SER A 250 -22.41 -0.64 -13.67
N GLY A 251 -22.18 0.49 -14.33
CA GLY A 251 -22.20 1.80 -13.71
C GLY A 251 -21.18 2.79 -14.28
N PRO A 252 -20.91 3.88 -13.59
CA PRO A 252 -19.99 4.91 -14.08
C PRO A 252 -18.54 4.43 -14.09
N ARG A 253 -17.68 5.15 -14.85
CA ARG A 253 -16.27 4.83 -15.07
C ARG A 253 -15.36 5.20 -13.90
N PHE A 254 -15.84 5.11 -12.68
CA PHE A 254 -15.04 5.35 -11.48
C PHE A 254 -15.44 4.40 -10.35
N VAL A 255 -14.55 4.28 -9.37
CA VAL A 255 -14.78 3.55 -8.13
C VAL A 255 -14.27 4.39 -6.98
N ILE A 256 -15.01 4.41 -5.88
CA ILE A 256 -14.64 5.14 -4.67
C ILE A 256 -14.52 4.16 -3.52
N ALA A 257 -13.31 4.08 -2.95
CA ALA A 257 -13.11 3.51 -1.62
C ALA A 257 -13.53 4.55 -0.59
N LYS A 258 -14.47 4.22 0.28
CA LYS A 258 -15.06 5.16 1.24
C LYS A 258 -15.21 4.53 2.61
N ARG A 259 -14.94 5.30 3.65
CA ARG A 259 -15.10 4.85 5.03
C ARG A 259 -16.52 4.96 5.52
N TYR A 260 -17.20 6.06 5.17
CA TYR A 260 -18.54 6.36 5.62
C TYR A 260 -19.46 6.71 4.45
N SER A 261 -20.76 6.81 4.71
CA SER A 261 -21.71 7.41 3.80
C SER A 261 -21.45 8.91 3.64
N PHE A 262 -22.09 9.55 2.67
CA PHE A 262 -21.85 10.96 2.34
C PHE A 262 -22.00 11.90 3.53
N ASP A 263 -23.04 11.75 4.31
CA ASP A 263 -23.33 12.55 5.52
C ASP A 263 -22.37 12.30 6.68
N GLN A 264 -21.55 11.25 6.60
CA GLN A 264 -20.57 10.85 7.60
C GLN A 264 -19.15 10.75 7.06
N MET A 265 -18.91 11.25 5.84
CA MET A 265 -17.58 11.19 5.22
C MET A 265 -16.60 12.11 5.94
N GLN A 266 -15.79 11.51 6.80
CA GLN A 266 -14.84 12.22 7.66
C GLN A 266 -13.46 11.58 7.61
N SER A 267 -12.45 12.43 7.76
CA SER A 267 -11.08 11.99 8.03
C SER A 267 -10.99 11.16 9.32
N GLN A 268 -10.08 10.20 9.37
CA GLN A 268 -9.68 9.55 10.62
C GLN A 268 -9.24 10.57 11.68
N PHE A 269 -8.71 11.70 11.22
CA PHE A 269 -8.12 12.74 12.06
C PHE A 269 -9.09 13.88 12.40
N HIS A 270 -10.34 13.83 11.95
CA HIS A 270 -11.33 14.89 12.17
C HIS A 270 -11.36 15.36 13.64
N HIS A 271 -11.40 14.41 14.58
CA HIS A 271 -11.47 14.72 16.00
C HIS A 271 -10.13 15.17 16.63
N VAL A 272 -9.00 14.96 15.96
CA VAL A 272 -7.66 15.28 16.49
C VAL A 272 -6.97 16.43 15.79
N ILE A 273 -7.50 16.92 14.68
CA ILE A 273 -6.94 18.09 13.97
C ILE A 273 -6.85 19.31 14.90
N GLY A 274 -7.89 19.56 15.70
CA GLY A 274 -7.89 20.64 16.69
C GLY A 274 -6.83 20.48 17.77
N LEU A 275 -6.53 19.24 18.19
CA LEU A 275 -5.44 18.97 19.14
C LEU A 275 -4.07 19.25 18.51
N MET A 276 -3.90 18.90 17.24
CA MET A 276 -2.66 19.21 16.48
C MET A 276 -2.45 20.72 16.36
N ALA A 277 -3.51 21.47 16.05
CA ALA A 277 -3.46 22.94 16.00
C ALA A 277 -3.08 23.54 17.37
N ASN A 278 -3.68 23.06 18.45
CA ASN A 278 -3.35 23.52 19.80
C ASN A 278 -1.92 23.17 20.20
N MET A 279 -1.43 21.98 19.87
CA MET A 279 -0.04 21.58 20.11
C MET A 279 0.93 22.48 19.35
N ALA A 280 0.66 22.73 18.08
CA ALA A 280 1.45 23.65 17.26
C ALA A 280 1.48 25.06 17.88
N LYS A 281 0.33 25.58 18.32
CA LYS A 281 0.21 26.89 18.97
C LYS A 281 1.03 26.96 20.27
N ILE A 282 0.95 25.94 21.13
CA ILE A 282 1.69 25.90 22.40
C ILE A 282 3.19 25.83 22.13
N ASN A 283 3.63 25.04 21.14
CA ASN A 283 5.04 24.98 20.75
C ASN A 283 5.56 26.34 20.31
N VAL A 284 4.80 27.09 19.48
CA VAL A 284 5.15 28.46 19.08
C VAL A 284 5.30 29.37 20.30
N LEU A 285 4.29 29.37 21.17
CA LEU A 285 4.28 30.20 22.37
C LEU A 285 5.42 29.83 23.33
N SER A 286 5.78 28.57 23.42
CA SER A 286 6.90 28.13 24.27
C SER A 286 8.25 28.64 23.73
N VAL A 287 8.43 28.64 22.41
CA VAL A 287 9.66 29.20 21.79
C VAL A 287 9.74 30.70 22.03
N ILE A 288 8.65 31.43 21.81
CA ILE A 288 8.60 32.88 22.07
C ILE A 288 8.89 33.16 23.55
N ALA A 289 8.26 32.42 24.47
CA ALA A 289 8.50 32.60 25.89
C ALA A 289 9.95 32.27 26.31
N MET A 290 10.59 31.28 25.63
CA MET A 290 12.01 31.01 25.82
C MET A 290 12.89 32.15 25.30
N GLU A 291 12.58 32.70 24.15
CA GLU A 291 13.29 33.88 23.60
C GLU A 291 13.13 35.09 24.51
N ASP A 292 11.93 35.37 25.01
CA ASP A 292 11.70 36.48 25.98
C ASP A 292 12.40 36.24 27.30
N ALA A 293 12.51 35.00 27.77
CA ALA A 293 13.24 34.66 28.97
C ALA A 293 14.75 34.86 28.80
N VAL A 294 15.32 34.63 27.61
CA VAL A 294 16.73 34.82 27.30
C VAL A 294 17.02 36.30 26.99
N PHE A 295 16.17 36.96 26.24
CA PHE A 295 16.30 38.35 25.83
C PHE A 295 15.40 39.28 26.62
N THR A 296 15.38 39.11 27.94
CA THR A 296 14.58 39.93 28.85
C THR A 296 14.72 41.41 28.57
N GLU A 297 13.60 42.14 28.60
CA GLU A 297 13.60 43.59 28.55
C GLU A 297 14.43 44.15 29.72
N THR A 298 15.15 45.21 29.45
CA THR A 298 15.88 45.91 30.47
C THR A 298 15.24 47.26 30.70
N ASN A 299 14.57 47.40 31.82
CA ASN A 299 13.95 48.64 32.22
C ASN A 299 14.94 49.49 32.99
N ILE A 300 15.19 50.66 32.49
CA ILE A 300 16.14 51.63 33.12
C ILE A 300 15.32 52.84 33.58
N ILE A 301 15.38 53.09 34.84
CA ILE A 301 14.80 54.28 35.46
C ILE A 301 15.96 55.20 35.80
N GLY A 302 16.08 56.36 35.08
CA GLY A 302 17.14 57.31 35.22
C GLY A 302 17.90 57.56 33.91
N GLU A 303 18.98 58.31 33.97
CA GLU A 303 19.77 58.66 32.80
C GLU A 303 21.00 57.74 32.63
N ILE A 304 21.34 57.48 31.36
CA ILE A 304 22.53 56.71 30.99
C ILE A 304 23.63 57.66 30.54
N GLU A 305 24.73 57.70 31.27
CA GLU A 305 25.87 58.59 30.94
C GLU A 305 26.50 58.29 29.58
N SER A 306 26.41 57.08 29.08
CA SER A 306 26.91 56.66 27.78
C SER A 306 25.93 56.94 26.60
N GLY A 307 24.79 57.56 26.85
CA GLY A 307 23.77 57.92 25.85
C GLY A 307 22.98 56.75 25.31
N GLN A 308 23.48 55.54 25.27
CA GLN A 308 22.77 54.32 24.84
C GLN A 308 23.13 53.12 25.69
N TYR A 309 22.12 52.36 26.10
CA TYR A 309 22.32 51.10 26.81
C TYR A 309 22.78 49.99 25.84
N ARG A 310 23.95 49.40 26.12
CA ARG A 310 24.54 48.32 25.34
C ARG A 310 24.13 46.98 25.91
N LYS A 311 23.46 46.12 25.10
CA LYS A 311 23.18 44.74 25.44
C LYS A 311 24.27 43.84 24.90
N GLY A 312 24.67 42.84 25.66
CA GLY A 312 25.59 41.79 25.22
C GLY A 312 26.49 41.23 26.34
N ARG A 313 27.17 40.12 26.06
CA ARG A 313 28.18 39.55 26.94
C ARG A 313 29.33 40.59 27.09
N PHE A 314 29.67 40.92 28.30
CA PHE A 314 30.72 41.91 28.62
C PHE A 314 30.36 43.39 28.30
N ALA A 315 29.09 43.71 28.00
CA ALA A 315 28.69 45.10 27.85
C ALA A 315 28.73 45.81 29.21
N VAL A 316 29.47 46.92 29.28
CA VAL A 316 29.55 47.80 30.47
C VAL A 316 28.72 49.05 30.16
N ASN A 317 27.77 49.36 31.04
CA ASN A 317 26.94 50.56 30.93
C ASN A 317 27.18 51.42 32.17
N TYR A 318 27.47 52.69 31.98
CA TYR A 318 27.62 53.70 33.05
C TYR A 318 26.29 54.40 33.25
N LEU A 319 25.81 54.41 34.48
CA LEU A 319 24.53 54.99 34.89
C LEU A 319 24.78 56.12 35.88
N THR A 320 23.96 57.14 35.81
CA THR A 320 23.98 58.26 36.77
C THR A 320 23.65 57.75 38.18
N PRO A 321 24.21 58.36 39.25
CA PRO A 321 23.88 58.01 40.61
C PRO A 321 22.34 58.12 40.86
N GLY A 322 21.74 57.07 41.38
CA GLY A 322 20.28 56.96 41.59
C GLY A 322 19.48 56.29 40.50
N SER A 323 20.10 55.93 39.36
CA SER A 323 19.45 55.14 38.31
C SER A 323 19.31 53.69 38.74
N GLN A 324 18.17 53.07 38.39
CA GLN A 324 17.90 51.65 38.66
C GLN A 324 17.76 50.90 37.34
N VAL A 325 18.37 49.69 37.31
CA VAL A 325 18.21 48.75 36.21
C VAL A 325 17.41 47.55 36.71
N SER A 326 16.24 47.37 36.14
CA SER A 326 15.37 46.22 36.43
C SER A 326 15.29 45.32 35.23
N LYS A 327 15.54 44.03 35.43
CA LYS A 327 15.29 42.99 34.44
C LYS A 327 14.16 42.12 34.97
N PRO A 328 12.98 42.20 34.40
CA PRO A 328 11.90 41.28 34.77
C PRO A 328 12.35 39.83 34.50
N THR A 329 12.25 38.98 35.48
CA THR A 329 12.49 37.54 35.31
C THR A 329 11.20 36.90 34.79
N ASN A 330 11.17 36.55 33.51
CA ASN A 330 10.09 35.74 32.99
C ASN A 330 10.35 34.28 33.34
N ASN A 331 9.58 33.76 34.28
CA ASN A 331 9.62 32.33 34.61
C ASN A 331 8.80 31.58 33.58
N LEU A 332 9.44 30.68 32.85
CA LEU A 332 8.75 29.72 31.98
C LEU A 332 7.84 28.83 32.83
N PRO A 333 6.52 28.82 32.57
CA PRO A 333 5.62 27.95 33.33
C PRO A 333 5.90 26.48 32.97
N TYR A 334 6.41 25.71 33.92
CA TYR A 334 6.69 24.27 33.77
C TYR A 334 5.45 23.49 33.30
N GLN A 335 4.27 23.98 33.59
CA GLN A 335 2.99 23.43 33.16
C GLN A 335 2.83 23.40 31.63
N LEU A 336 3.51 24.27 30.86
CA LEU A 336 3.47 24.23 29.39
C LEU A 336 4.05 22.92 28.84
N PHE A 337 5.17 22.46 29.38
CA PHE A 337 5.79 21.22 28.92
C PHE A 337 4.94 20.00 29.25
N GLN A 338 4.30 19.98 30.43
CA GLN A 338 3.35 18.92 30.79
C GLN A 338 2.11 18.91 29.89
N GLN A 339 1.67 20.08 29.42
CA GLN A 339 0.55 20.18 28.48
C GLN A 339 0.94 19.64 27.10
N ILE A 340 2.15 19.89 26.62
CA ILE A 340 2.66 19.34 25.35
C ILE A 340 2.64 17.83 25.41
N ASP A 341 3.21 17.21 26.44
CA ASP A 341 3.24 15.75 26.62
C ASP A 341 1.83 15.14 26.66
N ARG A 342 0.92 15.83 27.33
CA ARG A 342 -0.49 15.40 27.42
C ARG A 342 -1.18 15.46 26.05
N LEU A 343 -0.99 16.55 25.32
CA LEU A 343 -1.56 16.73 23.98
C LEU A 343 -0.98 15.72 22.99
N GLU A 344 0.33 15.47 23.04
CA GLU A 344 0.98 14.46 22.22
C GLU A 344 0.38 13.07 22.48
N ARG A 345 0.19 12.70 23.75
CA ARG A 345 -0.44 11.41 24.10
C ARG A 345 -1.86 11.29 23.55
N HIS A 346 -2.67 12.33 23.71
CA HIS A 346 -4.04 12.35 23.18
C HIS A 346 -4.07 12.30 21.66
N LEU A 347 -3.13 13.00 20.99
CA LEU A 347 -2.99 13.00 19.55
C LEU A 347 -2.62 11.62 19.03
N ARG A 348 -1.66 10.95 19.68
CA ARG A 348 -1.25 9.58 19.34
C ARG A 348 -2.39 8.58 19.49
N LEU A 349 -3.16 8.66 20.57
CA LEU A 349 -4.33 7.80 20.79
C LEU A 349 -5.41 8.03 19.72
N GLY A 350 -5.73 9.27 19.42
CA GLY A 350 -6.78 9.60 18.45
C GLY A 350 -6.38 9.36 16.99
N SER A 351 -5.07 9.39 16.67
CA SER A 351 -4.55 9.11 15.34
C SER A 351 -4.26 7.63 15.08
N ALA A 352 -4.52 6.75 16.04
CA ALA A 352 -4.14 5.34 15.98
C ALA A 352 -2.64 5.10 15.71
N TYR A 353 -1.80 5.98 16.27
CA TYR A 353 -0.34 5.94 16.15
C TYR A 353 0.30 5.75 17.54
N PRO A 354 0.36 4.52 18.08
CA PRO A 354 0.92 4.24 19.40
C PRO A 354 2.44 4.47 19.43
N VAL A 355 2.95 4.76 20.62
CA VAL A 355 4.39 5.03 20.85
C VAL A 355 5.27 3.82 20.49
N SER A 356 4.73 2.59 20.61
CA SER A 356 5.41 1.36 20.21
C SER A 356 5.87 1.35 18.75
N ASP A 357 5.22 2.13 17.92
CA ASP A 357 5.48 2.20 16.49
C ASP A 357 6.71 3.05 16.13
N ASP A 358 7.12 3.94 17.04
CA ASP A 358 8.39 4.68 16.94
C ASP A 358 9.59 3.87 17.46
N GLY A 359 9.40 2.59 17.78
CA GLY A 359 10.44 1.76 18.41
C GLY A 359 10.70 2.10 19.88
N GLN A 360 9.90 2.98 20.46
CA GLN A 360 9.99 3.35 21.87
C GLN A 360 9.08 2.42 22.68
N SER A 361 9.66 1.73 23.66
CA SER A 361 8.84 1.01 24.66
C SER A 361 8.13 2.03 25.56
N PRO A 362 6.80 2.01 25.67
CA PRO A 362 6.06 2.99 26.47
C PRO A 362 6.38 2.94 27.96
N ASN A 363 6.98 1.86 28.47
CA ASN A 363 7.54 1.73 29.80
C ASN A 363 8.54 0.56 29.81
N ALA A 364 9.61 0.67 30.58
CA ALA A 364 10.63 -0.39 30.75
C ALA A 364 10.07 -1.73 31.32
N PHE A 365 8.80 -1.77 31.69
CA PHE A 365 8.12 -2.92 32.31
C PHE A 365 7.01 -3.52 31.46
N VAL A 366 6.83 -3.09 30.20
CA VAL A 366 5.82 -3.70 29.31
C VAL A 366 6.32 -5.07 28.88
N THR A 367 5.64 -6.12 29.35
CA THR A 367 5.92 -7.49 28.92
C THR A 367 5.66 -7.63 27.41
N GLY A 368 6.34 -8.55 26.74
CA GLY A 368 6.13 -8.82 25.31
C GLY A 368 4.65 -9.01 24.96
N ARG A 369 3.85 -9.56 25.86
CA ARG A 369 2.40 -9.73 25.72
C ARG A 369 1.63 -8.41 25.73
N GLY A 370 2.03 -7.43 26.55
CA GLY A 370 1.42 -6.10 26.54
C GLY A 370 1.73 -5.30 25.27
N LEU A 371 2.93 -5.47 24.70
CA LEU A 371 3.27 -4.91 23.39
C LEU A 371 2.46 -5.56 22.26
N GLU A 372 2.21 -6.86 22.37
CA GLU A 372 1.40 -7.60 21.41
C GLU A 372 -0.07 -7.15 21.43
N GLU A 373 -0.65 -6.95 22.62
CA GLU A 373 -2.02 -6.42 22.79
C GLU A 373 -2.17 -4.99 22.26
N LEU A 374 -1.17 -4.12 22.49
CA LEU A 374 -1.14 -2.76 21.90
C LEU A 374 -1.02 -2.80 20.38
N GLY A 375 -0.19 -3.68 19.85
CA GLY A 375 -0.07 -3.89 18.41
C GLY A 375 -1.36 -4.41 17.78
N GLN A 376 -2.07 -5.30 18.45
CA GLN A 376 -3.37 -5.82 18.00
C GLN A 376 -4.45 -4.76 17.98
N SER A 377 -4.52 -3.87 18.98
CA SER A 377 -5.51 -2.78 19.00
C SER A 377 -5.29 -1.78 17.85
N ALA A 378 -4.05 -1.43 17.55
CA ALA A 378 -3.71 -0.60 16.39
C ALA A 378 -4.01 -1.29 15.05
N SER A 379 -3.94 -2.62 14.99
CA SER A 379 -4.25 -3.39 13.79
C SER A 379 -5.74 -3.45 13.45
N LEU A 380 -6.64 -3.23 14.43
CA LEU A 380 -8.09 -3.22 14.20
C LEU A 380 -8.51 -2.06 13.27
N HIS A 381 -7.95 -0.87 13.47
CA HIS A 381 -8.22 0.28 12.57
C HIS A 381 -7.72 0.02 11.14
N VAL A 382 -6.57 -0.64 11.01
CA VAL A 382 -6.02 -0.99 9.69
C VAL A 382 -6.92 -1.99 8.96
N ARG A 383 -7.51 -2.96 9.67
CA ARG A 383 -8.42 -3.96 9.08
C ARG A 383 -9.67 -3.33 8.45
N GLU A 384 -10.23 -2.30 9.07
CA GLU A 384 -11.35 -1.55 8.48
C GLU A 384 -10.96 -1.02 7.09
N TYR A 385 -9.82 -0.33 7.00
CA TYR A 385 -9.32 0.21 5.75
C TYR A 385 -8.92 -0.86 4.73
N GLN A 386 -8.37 -1.99 5.18
CA GLN A 386 -8.08 -3.14 4.33
C GLN A 386 -9.36 -3.71 3.71
N THR A 387 -10.44 -3.80 4.47
CA THR A 387 -11.74 -4.26 3.95
C THR A 387 -12.28 -3.29 2.90
N ILE A 388 -12.28 -1.99 3.18
CA ILE A 388 -12.73 -0.96 2.25
C ILE A 388 -11.91 -0.98 0.95
N LEU A 389 -10.59 -1.10 1.07
CA LEU A 389 -9.69 -1.12 -0.08
C LEU A 389 -9.86 -2.40 -0.90
N LYS A 390 -10.04 -3.54 -0.24
CA LYS A 390 -10.34 -4.82 -0.88
C LYS A 390 -11.62 -4.72 -1.72
N ASP A 391 -12.71 -4.24 -1.14
CA ASP A 391 -14.00 -4.14 -1.82
C ASP A 391 -13.92 -3.19 -3.03
N ALA A 392 -13.21 -2.07 -2.89
CA ALA A 392 -12.98 -1.15 -4.00
C ALA A 392 -12.13 -1.77 -5.12
N LEU A 393 -11.09 -2.54 -4.79
CA LEU A 393 -10.26 -3.22 -5.79
C LEU A 393 -11.03 -4.34 -6.50
N GLU A 394 -11.89 -5.10 -5.81
CA GLU A 394 -12.77 -6.10 -6.41
C GLU A 394 -13.74 -5.44 -7.43
N GLU A 395 -14.27 -4.26 -7.11
CA GLU A 395 -15.10 -3.50 -8.05
C GLU A 395 -14.31 -2.95 -9.25
N ILE A 396 -13.08 -2.50 -9.02
CA ILE A 396 -12.17 -2.07 -10.08
C ILE A 396 -11.87 -3.25 -11.03
N ASP A 397 -11.59 -4.43 -10.48
CA ASP A 397 -11.32 -5.63 -11.26
C ASP A 397 -12.53 -5.98 -12.13
N ALA A 398 -13.73 -5.98 -11.56
CA ALA A 398 -14.96 -6.26 -12.29
C ALA A 398 -15.18 -5.28 -13.44
N LYS A 399 -15.02 -3.99 -13.20
CA LYS A 399 -15.18 -2.95 -14.23
C LYS A 399 -14.09 -3.01 -15.30
N ARG A 400 -12.83 -3.35 -14.95
CA ARG A 400 -11.76 -3.53 -15.92
C ARG A 400 -12.02 -4.72 -16.84
N LEU A 401 -12.45 -5.83 -16.28
CA LEU A 401 -12.81 -7.02 -17.07
C LEU A 401 -14.00 -6.75 -17.99
N GLU A 402 -15.06 -6.12 -17.49
CA GLU A 402 -16.20 -5.71 -18.32
C GLU A 402 -15.79 -4.76 -19.44
N TRP A 403 -14.98 -3.75 -19.13
CA TRP A 403 -14.47 -2.83 -20.15
C TRP A 403 -13.70 -3.55 -21.25
N ASP A 404 -12.80 -4.43 -20.86
CA ASP A 404 -11.96 -5.16 -21.80
C ASP A 404 -12.80 -6.06 -22.72
N GLU A 405 -13.80 -6.74 -22.16
CA GLU A 405 -14.71 -7.59 -22.94
C GLU A 405 -15.59 -6.77 -23.88
N VAL A 406 -16.19 -5.67 -23.42
CA VAL A 406 -17.07 -4.85 -24.25
C VAL A 406 -16.32 -4.17 -25.40
N MET A 407 -15.13 -3.61 -25.12
CA MET A 407 -14.38 -2.81 -26.10
C MET A 407 -13.54 -3.64 -27.04
N TYR A 408 -13.09 -4.83 -26.65
CA TYR A 408 -12.10 -5.61 -27.38
C TYR A 408 -12.51 -7.05 -27.65
N SER A 409 -13.81 -7.34 -27.64
CA SER A 409 -14.36 -8.64 -27.97
C SER A 409 -13.84 -9.15 -29.32
N GLY A 410 -13.39 -10.41 -29.37
CA GLY A 410 -12.85 -11.06 -30.58
C GLY A 410 -11.47 -10.60 -31.02
N LYS A 411 -10.75 -9.80 -30.20
CA LYS A 411 -9.38 -9.39 -30.46
C LYS A 411 -8.43 -10.07 -29.49
N ARG A 412 -7.55 -10.91 -30.00
CA ARG A 412 -6.50 -11.53 -29.16
C ARG A 412 -5.48 -10.49 -28.70
N LYS A 413 -5.25 -10.44 -27.43
CA LYS A 413 -4.32 -9.53 -26.76
C LYS A 413 -3.20 -10.32 -26.07
N PRO A 414 -1.93 -9.88 -26.17
CA PRO A 414 -0.84 -10.44 -25.36
C PRO A 414 -0.93 -9.89 -23.94
N ILE A 415 -0.66 -10.73 -22.96
CA ILE A 415 -0.41 -10.34 -21.58
C ILE A 415 0.94 -10.87 -21.13
N ALA A 416 1.63 -10.09 -20.34
CA ALA A 416 2.84 -10.50 -19.65
C ALA A 416 2.83 -9.91 -18.24
N GLY A 417 3.41 -10.61 -17.31
CA GLY A 417 3.44 -10.16 -15.93
C GLY A 417 4.16 -11.17 -15.05
N PHE A 418 4.11 -10.91 -13.74
CA PHE A 418 4.65 -11.81 -12.72
C PHE A 418 3.53 -12.32 -11.82
N ARG A 419 3.56 -13.61 -11.52
CA ARG A 419 2.67 -14.22 -10.53
C ARG A 419 3.52 -15.07 -9.59
N ASN A 420 3.45 -14.79 -8.29
CA ASN A 420 4.25 -15.48 -7.28
C ASN A 420 5.75 -15.55 -7.65
N GLY A 421 6.30 -14.42 -8.17
CA GLY A 421 7.68 -14.35 -8.60
C GLY A 421 8.00 -15.08 -9.93
N THR A 422 7.02 -15.69 -10.60
CA THR A 422 7.21 -16.37 -11.89
C THR A 422 6.69 -15.51 -13.03
N ALA A 423 7.56 -15.18 -13.99
CA ALA A 423 7.17 -14.46 -15.20
C ALA A 423 6.27 -15.31 -16.09
N PHE A 424 5.21 -14.71 -16.62
CA PHE A 424 4.36 -15.33 -17.63
C PHE A 424 4.18 -14.42 -18.85
N LYS A 425 3.98 -15.05 -20.01
CA LYS A 425 3.65 -14.35 -21.27
C LYS A 425 2.68 -15.22 -22.04
N GLU A 426 1.47 -14.73 -22.18
CA GLU A 426 0.35 -15.46 -22.82
C GLU A 426 -0.46 -14.55 -23.73
N THR A 427 -1.38 -15.13 -24.48
CA THR A 427 -2.39 -14.40 -25.23
C THR A 427 -3.79 -14.81 -24.76
N TYR A 428 -4.69 -13.87 -24.72
CA TYR A 428 -6.08 -14.11 -24.34
C TYR A 428 -7.04 -13.40 -25.30
N ASP A 429 -8.25 -13.90 -25.37
CA ASP A 429 -9.37 -13.27 -26.06
C ASP A 429 -10.41 -12.86 -25.01
N PRO A 430 -10.68 -11.55 -24.85
CA PRO A 430 -11.62 -11.08 -23.82
C PRO A 430 -12.99 -11.78 -23.87
N SER A 431 -13.54 -12.01 -25.06
CA SER A 431 -14.85 -12.64 -25.22
C SER A 431 -14.90 -14.11 -24.81
N ILE A 432 -13.79 -14.83 -24.88
CA ILE A 432 -13.71 -16.26 -24.58
C ILE A 432 -13.21 -16.50 -23.16
N ASP A 433 -12.18 -15.77 -22.78
CA ASP A 433 -11.45 -16.01 -21.53
C ASP A 433 -12.11 -15.29 -20.35
N ILE A 434 -12.72 -14.10 -20.57
CA ILE A 434 -13.50 -13.40 -19.54
C ILE A 434 -14.94 -13.91 -19.53
N ALA A 435 -15.65 -13.82 -20.67
CA ALA A 435 -16.99 -14.36 -20.89
C ALA A 435 -17.96 -14.09 -19.72
N GLU A 436 -18.21 -12.81 -19.44
CA GLU A 436 -19.10 -12.29 -18.38
C GLU A 436 -18.70 -12.68 -16.95
N MET A 437 -17.47 -13.20 -16.74
CA MET A 437 -16.96 -13.54 -15.42
C MET A 437 -16.16 -12.39 -14.82
N TYR A 438 -16.86 -11.45 -14.22
CA TYR A 438 -16.24 -10.24 -13.65
C TYR A 438 -15.97 -10.35 -12.16
N LYS A 439 -16.46 -11.41 -11.50
CA LYS A 439 -16.36 -11.52 -10.04
C LYS A 439 -14.98 -12.03 -9.63
N THR A 440 -14.28 -11.21 -8.90
CA THR A 440 -12.99 -11.52 -8.30
C THR A 440 -13.07 -11.41 -6.79
N ARG A 441 -12.08 -11.94 -6.10
CA ARG A 441 -11.94 -11.84 -4.66
C ARG A 441 -10.51 -11.43 -4.33
N ARG A 442 -10.39 -10.36 -3.59
CA ARG A 442 -9.12 -9.89 -3.05
C ARG A 442 -9.03 -10.24 -1.56
N VAL A 443 -7.91 -10.77 -1.11
CA VAL A 443 -7.74 -11.24 0.28
C VAL A 443 -6.43 -10.68 0.83
N TYR A 444 -6.52 -9.95 1.91
CA TYR A 444 -5.33 -9.66 2.70
C TYR A 444 -4.95 -10.92 3.48
N GLY A 445 -3.75 -11.43 3.25
CA GLY A 445 -3.24 -12.63 3.93
C GLY A 445 -3.21 -12.47 5.46
N VAL A 446 -3.15 -13.58 6.17
CA VAL A 446 -3.15 -13.60 7.65
C VAL A 446 -2.03 -12.74 8.26
N MET A 447 -0.93 -12.56 7.51
CA MET A 447 0.23 -11.76 7.91
C MET A 447 0.25 -10.35 7.32
N ALA A 448 -0.82 -9.93 6.65
CA ALA A 448 -0.92 -8.59 6.08
C ALA A 448 -0.92 -7.50 7.18
N GLY A 449 -0.04 -6.53 7.05
CA GLY A 449 0.11 -5.43 8.01
C GLY A 449 1.10 -5.69 9.14
N PHE A 450 1.76 -6.88 9.17
CA PHE A 450 2.88 -7.13 10.05
C PHE A 450 4.20 -6.65 9.42
N ASP A 451 5.12 -6.23 10.28
CA ASP A 451 6.49 -5.93 9.87
C ASP A 451 7.23 -7.23 9.53
N GLU A 452 8.26 -7.19 8.67
CA GLU A 452 8.98 -8.37 8.21
C GLU A 452 9.44 -9.33 9.33
N PRO A 453 10.04 -8.86 10.44
CA PRO A 453 10.39 -9.74 11.55
C PRO A 453 9.18 -10.45 12.18
N GLN A 454 8.06 -9.73 12.32
CA GLN A 454 6.81 -10.31 12.85
C GLN A 454 6.19 -11.31 11.89
N LYS A 455 6.24 -11.06 10.57
CA LYS A 455 5.79 -12.02 9.55
C LYS A 455 6.56 -13.34 9.66
N ILE A 456 7.89 -13.27 9.81
CA ILE A 456 8.74 -14.47 9.94
C ILE A 456 8.38 -15.26 11.20
N ILE A 457 8.30 -14.58 12.36
CA ILE A 457 8.03 -15.24 13.64
C ILE A 457 6.63 -15.87 13.64
N THR A 458 5.61 -15.06 13.30
CA THR A 458 4.21 -15.53 13.26
C THR A 458 4.01 -16.60 12.20
N GLY A 459 4.63 -16.44 11.03
CA GLY A 459 4.54 -17.42 9.96
C GLY A 459 5.18 -18.76 10.32
N LEU A 460 6.32 -18.76 11.01
CA LEU A 460 6.94 -19.98 11.52
C LEU A 460 6.08 -20.66 12.58
N GLN A 461 5.43 -19.90 13.47
CA GLN A 461 4.49 -20.45 14.45
C GLN A 461 3.26 -21.07 13.78
N LEU A 462 2.65 -20.39 12.81
CA LEU A 462 1.51 -20.91 12.05
C LEU A 462 1.87 -22.17 11.27
N LYS A 463 3.09 -22.22 10.71
CA LYS A 463 3.61 -23.41 10.05
C LYS A 463 3.79 -24.57 11.03
N GLN A 464 4.36 -24.32 12.21
CA GLN A 464 4.53 -25.36 13.25
C GLN A 464 3.18 -25.91 13.71
N GLN A 465 2.15 -25.08 13.73
CA GLN A 465 0.78 -25.47 14.05
C GLN A 465 0.02 -26.14 12.88
N GLY A 466 0.65 -26.23 11.70
CA GLY A 466 0.02 -26.83 10.51
C GLY A 466 -1.08 -25.97 9.88
N VAL A 467 -1.16 -24.67 10.21
CA VAL A 467 -2.16 -23.73 9.66
C VAL A 467 -1.78 -23.27 8.26
N ILE A 468 -0.48 -23.08 8.00
CA ILE A 468 0.07 -22.69 6.70
C ILE A 468 1.21 -23.63 6.30
N ASP A 469 1.43 -23.79 5.00
CA ASP A 469 2.57 -24.51 4.45
C ASP A 469 3.79 -23.56 4.27
N MET A 470 4.94 -24.13 3.89
CA MET A 470 6.16 -23.36 3.69
C MET A 470 6.08 -22.45 2.48
N GLN A 471 5.32 -22.84 1.46
CA GLN A 471 5.14 -22.06 0.26
C GLN A 471 4.34 -20.78 0.57
N THR A 472 3.22 -20.92 1.27
CA THR A 472 2.40 -19.77 1.72
C THR A 472 3.21 -18.81 2.61
N LEU A 473 4.08 -19.34 3.48
CA LEU A 473 4.98 -18.50 4.27
C LEU A 473 5.93 -17.70 3.38
N GLN A 474 6.58 -18.36 2.42
CA GLN A 474 7.53 -17.73 1.50
C GLN A 474 6.85 -16.70 0.59
N GLU A 475 5.63 -16.95 0.13
CA GLU A 475 4.82 -16.02 -0.67
C GLU A 475 4.45 -14.73 0.09
N ASN A 476 4.38 -14.79 1.41
CA ASN A 476 4.08 -13.64 2.27
C ASN A 476 5.31 -12.87 2.76
N LEU A 477 6.53 -13.33 2.45
CA LEU A 477 7.77 -12.64 2.79
C LEU A 477 8.22 -11.75 1.62
N ASP A 478 8.47 -10.48 1.90
CA ASP A 478 8.93 -9.54 0.88
C ASP A 478 10.40 -9.83 0.50
N GLY A 479 10.72 -9.74 -0.79
CA GLY A 479 12.08 -9.96 -1.30
C GLY A 479 12.42 -11.41 -1.65
N LEU A 480 11.49 -12.35 -1.54
CA LEU A 480 11.65 -13.71 -2.04
C LEU A 480 10.98 -13.82 -3.42
N ASP A 481 11.77 -13.65 -4.46
CA ASP A 481 11.31 -13.84 -5.84
C ASP A 481 11.49 -15.29 -6.28
N ASN A 482 10.59 -15.76 -7.15
CA ASN A 482 10.67 -17.09 -7.78
C ASN A 482 10.64 -18.27 -6.79
N ILE A 483 9.62 -18.30 -5.95
CA ILE A 483 9.44 -19.24 -4.84
C ILE A 483 9.50 -20.70 -5.29
N SER A 484 8.93 -21.02 -6.47
CA SER A 484 9.02 -22.36 -7.04
C SER A 484 10.48 -22.78 -7.33
N GLN A 485 11.32 -21.87 -7.78
CA GLN A 485 12.75 -22.12 -7.97
C GLN A 485 13.49 -22.30 -6.63
N ILE A 486 13.13 -21.49 -5.62
CA ILE A 486 13.68 -21.62 -4.26
C ILE A 486 13.30 -22.98 -3.68
N GLN A 487 12.03 -23.38 -3.80
CA GLN A 487 11.57 -24.69 -3.32
C GLN A 487 12.25 -25.85 -4.05
N ASN A 488 12.40 -25.76 -5.36
CA ASN A 488 13.13 -26.77 -6.13
C ASN A 488 14.57 -26.88 -5.66
N ARG A 489 15.27 -25.77 -5.42
CA ARG A 489 16.62 -25.78 -4.85
C ARG A 489 16.65 -26.38 -3.45
N VAL A 490 15.75 -25.96 -2.56
CA VAL A 490 15.67 -26.49 -1.19
C VAL A 490 15.36 -27.98 -1.21
N ASN A 491 14.48 -28.46 -2.09
CA ASN A 491 14.17 -29.87 -2.22
C ASN A 491 15.36 -30.64 -2.81
N SER A 492 16.07 -30.07 -3.79
CA SER A 492 17.31 -30.62 -4.33
C SER A 492 18.39 -30.76 -3.24
N GLU A 493 18.64 -29.68 -2.49
CA GLU A 493 19.60 -29.68 -1.38
C GLU A 493 19.22 -30.69 -0.29
N ARG A 494 17.93 -30.86 0.02
CA ARG A 494 17.47 -31.88 0.98
C ARG A 494 17.70 -33.27 0.46
N ALA A 495 17.37 -33.54 -0.80
CA ALA A 495 17.62 -34.81 -1.43
C ALA A 495 19.12 -35.15 -1.46
N GLU A 496 19.96 -34.17 -1.82
CA GLU A 496 21.41 -34.28 -1.80
C GLU A 496 21.94 -34.59 -0.38
N ASN A 497 21.42 -33.89 0.65
CA ASN A 497 21.81 -34.14 2.04
C ASN A 497 21.43 -35.53 2.51
N VAL A 498 20.20 -36.00 2.21
CA VAL A 498 19.75 -37.37 2.56
C VAL A 498 20.61 -38.43 1.85
N LEU A 499 20.91 -38.21 0.57
CA LEU A 499 21.78 -39.08 -0.20
C LEU A 499 23.20 -39.10 0.39
N PHE A 500 23.72 -37.94 0.77
CA PHE A 500 25.03 -37.82 1.39
C PHE A 500 25.09 -38.48 2.76
N GLU A 501 24.06 -38.31 3.61
CA GLU A 501 23.96 -38.99 4.90
C GLU A 501 23.91 -40.54 4.73
N SER A 502 23.12 -41.02 3.78
CA SER A 502 23.03 -42.43 3.48
C SER A 502 24.36 -42.98 2.95
N LEU A 503 25.07 -42.23 2.13
CA LEU A 503 26.39 -42.54 1.62
C LEU A 503 27.42 -42.64 2.77
N MET A 504 27.41 -41.68 3.68
CA MET A 504 28.29 -41.69 4.86
C MET A 504 28.00 -42.84 5.79
N ALA A 505 26.72 -43.20 5.97
CA ALA A 505 26.33 -44.40 6.74
C ALA A 505 26.84 -45.70 6.09
N GLN A 506 26.74 -45.84 4.76
CA GLN A 506 27.27 -46.97 4.02
C GLN A 506 28.82 -47.02 4.04
N ALA A 507 29.47 -45.89 3.96
CA ALA A 507 30.92 -45.78 4.08
C ALA A 507 31.41 -46.20 5.48
N SER A 508 30.68 -45.83 6.53
CA SER A 508 30.98 -46.25 7.91
C SER A 508 30.76 -47.76 8.15
N GLN A 509 29.89 -48.41 7.36
CA GLN A 509 29.66 -49.84 7.35
C GLN A 509 30.71 -50.63 6.53
N GLY A 510 31.70 -49.94 5.96
CA GLY A 510 32.82 -50.56 5.25
C GLY A 510 32.60 -50.78 3.75
N ASN A 511 31.60 -50.16 3.15
CA ASN A 511 31.39 -50.23 1.70
C ASN A 511 32.47 -49.44 0.94
N PRO A 512 33.36 -50.12 0.15
CA PRO A 512 34.47 -49.43 -0.50
C PRO A 512 34.04 -48.47 -1.59
N LYS A 513 32.93 -48.74 -2.30
CA LYS A 513 32.37 -47.84 -3.32
C LYS A 513 31.84 -46.55 -2.67
N ALA A 514 31.14 -46.66 -1.55
CA ALA A 514 30.63 -45.51 -0.80
C ALA A 514 31.77 -44.66 -0.23
N THR A 515 32.86 -45.31 0.24
CA THR A 515 34.04 -44.59 0.75
C THR A 515 34.74 -43.81 -0.36
N MET A 516 34.89 -44.38 -1.57
CA MET A 516 35.48 -43.73 -2.73
C MET A 516 34.60 -42.56 -3.23
N ALA A 517 33.30 -42.77 -3.29
CA ALA A 517 32.35 -41.71 -3.65
C ALA A 517 32.39 -40.54 -2.67
N ALA A 518 32.45 -40.81 -1.35
CA ALA A 518 32.56 -39.76 -0.31
C ALA A 518 33.86 -38.96 -0.44
N ILE A 519 34.98 -39.60 -0.79
CA ILE A 519 36.27 -38.93 -1.03
C ILE A 519 36.20 -38.05 -2.28
N GLU A 520 35.54 -38.52 -3.34
CA GLU A 520 35.40 -37.76 -4.59
C GLU A 520 34.45 -36.56 -4.45
N ILE A 521 33.35 -36.69 -3.71
CA ILE A 521 32.46 -35.60 -3.32
C ILE A 521 33.21 -34.56 -2.49
N ARG A 522 34.07 -34.95 -1.56
CA ARG A 522 34.89 -34.02 -0.77
C ARG A 522 35.84 -33.19 -1.66
N LYS A 523 36.32 -33.76 -2.79
CA LYS A 523 37.18 -33.08 -3.76
C LYS A 523 36.39 -32.16 -4.67
N ASN A 524 35.17 -32.54 -5.03
CA ASN A 524 34.31 -31.78 -5.98
C ASN A 524 32.88 -31.69 -5.42
N PRO A 525 32.63 -30.84 -4.42
CA PRO A 525 31.33 -30.72 -3.77
C PRO A 525 30.20 -30.20 -4.64
N GLN A 526 30.50 -29.66 -5.83
CA GLN A 526 29.50 -29.15 -6.76
C GLN A 526 28.89 -30.20 -7.68
N ASN A 527 29.43 -31.41 -7.73
CA ASN A 527 29.02 -32.44 -8.68
C ASN A 527 28.56 -33.75 -7.98
N ILE A 528 27.83 -33.59 -6.86
CA ILE A 528 27.38 -34.74 -6.05
C ILE A 528 26.59 -35.77 -6.87
N THR A 529 25.61 -35.28 -7.65
CA THR A 529 24.71 -36.13 -8.44
C THR A 529 25.49 -36.98 -9.46
N SER A 530 26.41 -36.37 -10.20
CA SER A 530 27.21 -37.08 -11.21
C SER A 530 28.20 -38.09 -10.60
N ILE A 531 28.68 -37.82 -9.39
CA ILE A 531 29.56 -38.74 -8.66
C ILE A 531 28.73 -39.93 -8.15
N LEU A 532 27.52 -39.70 -7.63
CA LEU A 532 26.62 -40.76 -7.21
C LEU A 532 26.20 -41.67 -8.36
N ASP A 533 25.86 -41.09 -9.51
CA ASP A 533 25.54 -41.85 -10.73
C ASP A 533 26.71 -42.73 -11.14
N LYS A 534 27.93 -42.22 -11.11
CA LYS A 534 29.12 -42.96 -11.49
C LYS A 534 29.42 -44.19 -10.61
N PHE A 535 29.12 -44.10 -9.30
CA PHE A 535 29.45 -45.15 -8.35
C PHE A 535 28.29 -46.12 -8.05
N PHE A 536 27.05 -45.70 -8.24
CA PHE A 536 25.86 -46.46 -7.86
C PHE A 536 24.92 -46.80 -9.03
N THR A 537 25.12 -46.26 -10.25
CA THR A 537 24.40 -46.76 -11.41
C THR A 537 24.79 -48.21 -11.62
N PRO A 538 23.84 -49.18 -11.67
CA PRO A 538 24.17 -50.57 -12.01
C PRO A 538 24.83 -50.56 -13.39
N GLU A 539 26.05 -51.13 -13.50
CA GLU A 539 26.61 -51.43 -14.81
C GLU A 539 25.58 -52.34 -15.51
N GLU A 540 25.03 -51.92 -16.62
CA GLU A 540 24.25 -52.82 -17.47
C GLU A 540 25.08 -54.06 -17.69
N PRO A 541 24.53 -55.24 -17.44
CA PRO A 541 25.29 -56.49 -17.66
C PRO A 541 25.70 -56.47 -19.13
N GLN A 542 27.01 -56.35 -19.38
CA GLN A 542 27.53 -56.53 -20.73
C GLN A 542 27.16 -57.95 -21.12
N LEU A 543 26.17 -58.08 -21.98
CA LEU A 543 25.82 -59.33 -22.60
C LEU A 543 27.08 -59.90 -23.24
N SER A 544 27.42 -61.13 -22.93
CA SER A 544 28.58 -61.82 -23.51
C SER A 544 28.37 -61.82 -25.05
N PRO A 545 29.44 -61.85 -25.84
CA PRO A 545 29.33 -61.89 -27.33
C PRO A 545 28.48 -63.05 -27.85
N GLU A 546 28.24 -64.09 -27.04
CA GLU A 546 27.35 -65.22 -27.36
C GLU A 546 25.86 -64.91 -27.14
N GLU A 547 25.51 -63.98 -26.23
CA GLU A 547 24.15 -63.56 -26.00
C GLU A 547 23.70 -62.46 -27.01
N GLU A 548 24.60 -61.61 -27.52
CA GLU A 548 24.34 -60.71 -28.63
C GLU A 548 23.99 -61.45 -29.93
N ALA A 549 24.59 -62.60 -30.15
CA ALA A 549 24.31 -63.43 -31.32
C ALA A 549 22.94 -64.11 -31.27
N LEU A 550 22.37 -64.33 -30.09
CA LEU A 550 21.03 -64.90 -29.90
C LEU A 550 19.92 -63.90 -29.96
N ALA A 551 20.18 -62.63 -29.66
CA ALA A 551 19.21 -61.54 -29.73
C ALA A 551 18.85 -61.09 -31.14
N GLY A 552 19.63 -61.57 -32.17
CA GLY A 552 19.41 -61.27 -33.58
C GLY A 552 18.39 -62.15 -34.31
N LEU A 553 17.80 -63.17 -33.65
CA LEU A 553 16.78 -64.02 -34.24
C LEU A 553 15.39 -63.68 -33.68
N GLY A 554 14.64 -62.93 -34.48
CA GLY A 554 13.34 -62.34 -34.19
C GLY A 554 12.33 -63.21 -33.48
N GLY A 555 11.91 -62.76 -32.31
CA GLY A 555 10.71 -63.16 -31.60
C GLY A 555 9.83 -61.95 -31.32
N PRO A 556 8.49 -62.11 -31.24
CA PRO A 556 7.58 -60.98 -31.14
C PRO A 556 7.78 -60.18 -29.85
N ALA A 557 7.77 -58.85 -29.98
CA ALA A 557 7.93 -57.87 -28.92
C ALA A 557 6.91 -58.08 -27.78
N ILE A 558 7.41 -58.33 -26.59
CA ILE A 558 6.65 -58.23 -25.34
C ILE A 558 6.67 -56.75 -24.93
N PRO A 559 5.56 -56.14 -24.61
CA PRO A 559 5.55 -54.73 -24.17
C PRO A 559 6.26 -54.62 -22.82
N GLN A 560 7.35 -53.86 -22.80
CA GLN A 560 8.02 -53.46 -21.57
C GLN A 560 7.09 -52.54 -20.77
N GLY A 561 6.58 -53.05 -19.64
CA GLY A 561 5.94 -52.20 -18.65
C GLY A 561 6.98 -51.29 -18.00
N GLU A 562 6.68 -50.03 -17.88
CA GLU A 562 7.47 -49.06 -17.15
C GLU A 562 7.78 -49.59 -15.72
N PRO A 563 9.00 -49.42 -15.19
CA PRO A 563 9.30 -49.81 -13.84
C PRO A 563 8.52 -48.97 -12.86
N ASP A 564 7.64 -49.59 -12.11
CA ASP A 564 6.83 -48.98 -11.06
C ASP A 564 7.76 -48.49 -9.93
N ILE A 565 7.94 -47.16 -9.87
CA ILE A 565 8.74 -46.46 -8.85
C ILE A 565 8.24 -46.79 -7.43
N ALA A 566 6.98 -47.24 -7.30
CA ALA A 566 6.40 -47.68 -6.03
C ALA A 566 7.08 -48.92 -5.43
N SER A 567 7.65 -49.80 -6.26
CA SER A 567 8.32 -51.03 -5.77
C SER A 567 9.72 -50.76 -5.21
N VAL A 568 10.38 -49.72 -5.63
CA VAL A 568 11.70 -49.31 -5.11
C VAL A 568 11.56 -48.60 -3.75
N LEU A 569 10.46 -47.86 -3.51
CA LEU A 569 10.19 -47.24 -2.21
C LEU A 569 9.74 -48.24 -1.13
N ALA A 570 9.13 -49.36 -1.48
CA ALA A 570 8.70 -50.38 -0.54
C ALA A 570 9.87 -51.19 0.10
N GLY A 571 11.05 -51.14 -0.53
CA GLY A 571 12.26 -51.82 -0.03
C GLY A 571 13.04 -51.04 1.03
N LEU A 572 12.75 -49.76 1.25
CA LEU A 572 13.46 -48.87 2.19
C LEU A 572 12.73 -48.66 3.53
N GLY A 573 11.52 -49.23 3.67
CA GLY A 573 10.72 -49.14 4.89
C GLY A 573 10.94 -50.32 5.84
N GLY A 574 12.12 -50.46 6.44
CA GLY A 574 12.36 -51.33 7.57
C GLY A 574 11.54 -50.89 8.78
N GLY A 575 10.39 -51.54 8.99
CA GLY A 575 9.45 -51.23 10.03
C GLY A 575 9.98 -51.37 11.44
N LEU A 576 9.72 -50.37 12.26
CA LEU A 576 9.61 -50.53 13.70
C LEU A 576 8.11 -50.67 14.03
N PRO A 577 7.72 -51.65 14.89
CA PRO A 577 6.32 -51.89 15.23
C PRO A 577 5.75 -50.76 16.13
N PRO A 578 4.47 -50.41 16.00
CA PRO A 578 3.84 -49.37 16.79
C PRO A 578 3.30 -49.92 18.12
N GLU A 579 4.18 -50.28 19.04
CA GLU A 579 3.78 -50.61 20.42
C GLU A 579 4.88 -50.19 21.39
N GLN A 580 4.95 -48.90 21.73
CA GLN A 580 5.54 -48.39 23.00
C GLN A 580 5.54 -46.86 23.03
N LEU A 581 4.35 -46.29 23.08
CA LEU A 581 4.16 -44.87 23.48
C LEU A 581 2.85 -44.73 24.29
N ALA A 582 2.81 -45.42 25.42
CA ALA A 582 1.82 -45.14 26.45
C ALA A 582 2.48 -45.42 27.81
N ALA A 583 3.03 -44.37 28.42
CA ALA A 583 3.16 -44.16 29.86
C ALA A 583 4.14 -43.01 30.15
N GLY A 584 3.62 -41.80 30.20
CA GLY A 584 4.26 -40.65 30.86
C GLY A 584 3.45 -40.30 32.11
N PRO A 585 4.07 -40.03 33.26
CA PRO A 585 3.38 -39.91 34.54
C PRO A 585 2.60 -38.60 34.67
N GLY A 586 1.37 -38.70 35.19
CA GLY A 586 0.50 -37.61 35.55
C GLY A 586 1.08 -36.70 36.62
N LEU A 587 0.91 -35.43 36.43
CA LEU A 587 1.08 -34.39 37.45
C LEU A 587 -0.28 -34.12 38.13
N PRO A 588 -0.33 -33.92 39.46
CA PRO A 588 -1.57 -33.83 40.20
C PRO A 588 -2.21 -32.43 40.05
N ILE A 589 -3.52 -32.45 39.88
CA ILE A 589 -4.38 -31.29 39.93
C ILE A 589 -4.53 -30.92 41.42
N GLY A 590 -4.01 -29.76 41.81
CA GLY A 590 -4.29 -29.11 43.09
C GLY A 590 -5.50 -28.17 42.98
N GLY A 591 -6.48 -28.42 43.79
CA GLY A 591 -7.76 -27.73 43.87
C GLY A 591 -7.72 -26.32 44.47
N PRO A 592 -8.90 -25.66 44.63
CA PRO A 592 -9.05 -24.23 44.78
C PRO A 592 -8.98 -23.77 46.23
N LEU A 593 -8.44 -22.57 46.46
CA LEU A 593 -8.68 -21.83 47.72
C LEU A 593 -8.70 -20.30 47.44
N GLY A 594 -9.80 -19.72 47.89
CA GLY A 594 -9.93 -18.39 48.44
C GLY A 594 -10.01 -17.20 47.49
#